data_9cf333e35ea3d3d4297116afa3df6509
#
_entry.id   9cf333e35ea3d3d4297116afa3df6509
#
_cell.length_a   1.000
_cell.length_b   1.000
_cell.length_c   1.000
_cell.angle_alpha   90.00
_cell.angle_beta   90.00
_cell.angle_gamma   90.00
#
_symmetry.space_group_name_H-M   'P 1'
#
loop_
_entity.id
_entity.type
_entity.pdbx_description
1 polymer ?
#
loop_
_entity_poly.entity_id
_entity_poly.type
_entity_poly.pdbx_seq_one_letter_code
_entity_poly.pdbx_strand_id
1 'polypeptide(L)'
;LKKANRLKPNDGYITDSLGWAFFKLKKYKEAKKYLELAVKLKSSDPVINDHYGDSLWMNNNALQARYYWNYVLKLEKTEEKLKKDIEKKLLFGLKS
;
A
#
# COMPACT_ATOMS: atom_id res chain seq x y z
N LEU A 1 15.84 -18.78 4.14
CA LEU A 1 15.64 -20.03 3.97
C LEU A 1 14.32 -20.56 4.43
N LYS A 2 14.26 -21.79 4.66
CA LYS A 2 13.04 -22.39 5.15
C LYS A 2 12.49 -21.71 6.36
N LYS A 3 13.37 -21.27 7.24
CA LYS A 3 12.93 -20.55 8.39
C LYS A 3 12.17 -19.31 8.06
N ALA A 4 12.69 -18.54 7.14
CA ALA A 4 12.02 -17.32 6.73
C ALA A 4 10.64 -17.63 6.22
N ASN A 5 10.50 -18.72 5.48
CA ASN A 5 9.20 -19.08 4.96
C ASN A 5 8.25 -19.52 6.06
N ARG A 6 8.79 -20.08 7.11
CA ARG A 6 7.95 -20.49 8.23
C ARG A 6 7.60 -19.34 9.14
N LEU A 7 8.28 -18.21 8.98
CA LEU A 7 7.97 -17.04 9.76
C LEU A 7 6.82 -16.29 9.14
N LYS A 8 5.68 -16.93 9.10
CA LYS A 8 4.45 -16.30 8.67
C LYS A 8 4.44 -15.82 7.23
N PRO A 9 4.51 -16.75 6.29
CA PRO A 9 4.48 -16.37 4.88
C PRO A 9 3.18 -15.65 4.51
N ASN A 10 2.15 -15.78 5.35
CA ASN A 10 0.88 -15.13 5.09
C ASN A 10 0.64 -13.92 5.99
N ASP A 11 1.69 -13.37 6.57
CA ASP A 11 1.54 -12.20 7.41
C ASP A 11 1.51 -10.95 6.55
N GLY A 12 0.34 -10.31 6.52
CA GLY A 12 0.15 -9.12 5.70
C GLY A 12 1.03 -7.96 6.14
N TYR A 13 1.28 -7.83 7.43
CA TYR A 13 2.10 -6.72 7.92
C TYR A 13 3.56 -6.88 7.53
N ILE A 14 4.08 -8.09 7.59
CA ILE A 14 5.45 -8.35 7.17
C ILE A 14 5.58 -8.13 5.67
N THR A 15 4.60 -8.61 4.91
CA THR A 15 4.59 -8.43 3.46
C THR A 15 4.52 -6.95 3.09
N ASP A 16 3.70 -6.19 3.82
CA ASP A 16 3.60 -4.75 3.60
C ASP A 16 4.93 -4.06 3.89
N SER A 17 5.59 -4.43 4.98
CA SER A 17 6.87 -3.83 5.32
C SER A 17 7.91 -4.08 4.24
N LEU A 18 7.92 -5.29 3.70
CA LEU A 18 8.85 -5.62 2.62
C LEU A 18 8.53 -4.79 1.37
N GLY A 19 7.26 -4.72 1.01
CA GLY A 19 6.84 -3.92 -0.14
C GLY A 19 7.18 -2.45 0.03
N TRP A 20 6.97 -1.93 1.24
CA TRP A 20 7.26 -0.53 1.50
C TRP A 20 8.76 -0.25 1.46
N ALA A 21 9.58 -1.21 1.89
CA ALA A 21 11.02 -1.07 1.77
C ALA A 21 11.44 -0.95 0.31
N PHE A 22 10.87 -1.77 -0.57
CA PHE A 22 11.13 -1.64 -1.99
C PHE A 22 10.68 -0.29 -2.53
N PHE A 23 9.54 0.19 -2.06
CA PHE A 23 9.03 1.49 -2.47
C PHE A 23 10.02 2.60 -2.14
N LYS A 24 10.58 2.57 -0.93
CA LYS A 24 11.55 3.57 -0.53
C LYS A 24 12.84 3.51 -1.33
N LEU A 25 13.16 2.34 -1.86
CA LEU A 25 14.31 2.17 -2.73
C LEU A 25 13.97 2.52 -4.17
N LYS A 26 12.76 3.00 -4.42
CA LYS A 26 12.28 3.36 -5.75
C LYS A 26 12.17 2.16 -6.69
N LYS A 27 12.08 0.97 -6.12
CA LYS A 27 11.84 -0.24 -6.89
C LYS A 27 10.34 -0.49 -6.93
N TYR A 28 9.68 0.30 -7.77
CA TYR A 28 8.23 0.40 -7.73
C TYR A 28 7.52 -0.86 -8.22
N LYS A 29 8.11 -1.59 -9.16
CA LYS A 29 7.48 -2.83 -9.61
C LYS A 29 7.48 -3.88 -8.52
N GLU A 30 8.61 -4.02 -7.83
CA GLU A 30 8.70 -4.96 -6.72
C GLU A 30 7.77 -4.54 -5.60
N ALA A 31 7.74 -3.24 -5.31
CA ALA A 31 6.87 -2.73 -4.27
C ALA A 31 5.42 -3.10 -4.56
N LYS A 32 4.97 -2.87 -5.79
CA LYS A 32 3.59 -3.17 -6.16
C LYS A 32 3.27 -4.64 -5.97
N LYS A 33 4.19 -5.51 -6.34
CA LYS A 33 3.98 -6.95 -6.22
C LYS A 33 3.73 -7.36 -4.77
N TYR A 34 4.59 -6.89 -3.87
CA TYR A 34 4.45 -7.26 -2.45
C TYR A 34 3.27 -6.56 -1.79
N LEU A 35 3.01 -5.31 -2.16
CA LEU A 35 1.90 -4.59 -1.56
C LEU A 35 0.56 -5.14 -2.04
N GLU A 36 0.49 -5.62 -3.26
CA GLU A 36 -0.71 -6.28 -3.75
C GLU A 36 -1.01 -7.52 -2.91
N LEU A 37 0.03 -8.30 -2.62
CA LEU A 37 -0.15 -9.47 -1.78
C LEU A 37 -0.58 -9.06 -0.37
N ALA A 38 0.04 -8.02 0.17
CA ALA A 38 -0.33 -7.56 1.51
C ALA A 38 -1.80 -7.15 1.58
N VAL A 39 -2.30 -6.47 0.55
CA VAL A 39 -3.71 -6.08 0.51
C VAL A 39 -4.62 -7.31 0.49
N LYS A 40 -4.21 -8.35 -0.21
CA LYS A 40 -5.02 -9.58 -0.22
C LYS A 40 -5.07 -10.22 1.15
N LEU A 41 -3.99 -10.10 1.92
CA LEU A 41 -3.92 -10.69 3.25
C LEU A 41 -4.60 -9.82 4.31
N LYS A 42 -4.61 -8.51 4.12
CA LYS A 42 -5.21 -7.56 5.06
C LYS A 42 -6.03 -6.54 4.28
N SER A 43 -7.13 -6.99 3.73
CA SER A 43 -7.89 -6.19 2.76
C SER A 43 -8.55 -4.94 3.35
N SER A 44 -8.71 -4.88 4.66
CA SER A 44 -9.34 -3.72 5.29
C SER A 44 -8.38 -2.87 6.12
N ASP A 45 -7.09 -3.09 5.97
CA ASP A 45 -6.12 -2.29 6.71
C ASP A 45 -5.87 -0.98 5.98
N PRO A 46 -6.11 0.17 6.63
CA PRO A 46 -5.99 1.46 5.95
C PRO A 46 -4.57 1.74 5.45
N VAL A 47 -3.56 1.45 6.26
CA VAL A 47 -2.18 1.76 5.90
C VAL A 47 -1.72 0.92 4.72
N ILE A 48 -2.05 -0.37 4.74
CA ILE A 48 -1.64 -1.27 3.66
C ILE A 48 -2.30 -0.86 2.35
N ASN A 49 -3.59 -0.51 2.39
CA ASN A 49 -4.27 -0.05 1.18
C ASN A 49 -3.68 1.26 0.67
N ASP A 50 -3.29 2.15 1.58
CA ASP A 50 -2.66 3.40 1.19
C ASP A 50 -1.32 3.15 0.51
N HIS A 51 -0.50 2.28 1.11
CA HIS A 51 0.79 1.92 0.51
C HIS A 51 0.62 1.33 -0.88
N TYR A 52 -0.37 0.45 -1.03
CA TYR A 52 -0.62 -0.14 -2.33
C TYR A 52 -1.05 0.92 -3.35
N GLY A 53 -1.90 1.85 -2.92
CA GLY A 53 -2.28 2.96 -3.78
C GLY A 53 -1.07 3.76 -4.24
N ASP A 54 -0.15 4.03 -3.31
CA ASP A 54 1.08 4.75 -3.67
C ASP A 54 1.88 3.99 -4.74
N SER A 55 2.00 2.67 -4.58
CA SER A 55 2.76 1.87 -5.53
C SER A 55 2.09 1.83 -6.91
N LEU A 56 0.77 1.81 -6.92
CA LEU A 56 0.03 1.86 -8.18
C LEU A 56 0.28 3.18 -8.90
N TRP A 57 0.27 4.27 -8.15
CA TRP A 57 0.53 5.58 -8.74
C TRP A 57 1.91 5.62 -9.39
N MET A 58 2.91 5.13 -8.69
CA MET A 58 4.28 5.15 -9.18
C MET A 58 4.50 4.18 -10.35
N ASN A 59 3.57 3.26 -10.56
CA ASN A 59 3.60 2.35 -11.70
C ASN A 59 2.69 2.82 -12.83
N ASN A 60 2.30 4.09 -12.81
CA ASN A 60 1.45 4.68 -13.84
C ASN A 60 0.04 4.10 -13.87
N ASN A 61 -0.42 3.58 -12.76
CA ASN A 61 -1.78 3.09 -12.61
C ASN A 61 -2.58 4.09 -11.78
N ALA A 62 -2.68 5.31 -12.27
CA ALA A 62 -3.26 6.40 -11.49
C ALA A 62 -4.72 6.16 -11.14
N LEU A 63 -5.49 5.61 -12.06
CA LEU A 63 -6.90 5.37 -11.81
C LEU A 63 -7.10 4.38 -10.67
N GLN A 64 -6.34 3.27 -10.71
CA GLN A 64 -6.42 2.29 -9.64
C GLN A 64 -5.91 2.83 -8.32
N ALA A 65 -4.85 3.65 -8.37
CA ALA A 65 -4.34 4.28 -7.15
C ALA A 65 -5.43 5.09 -6.47
N ARG A 66 -6.16 5.87 -7.25
CA ARG A 66 -7.23 6.69 -6.70
C ARG A 66 -8.34 5.83 -6.12
N TYR A 67 -8.61 4.69 -6.73
CA TYR A 67 -9.61 3.76 -6.20
C TYR A 67 -9.24 3.31 -4.79
N TYR A 68 -7.97 2.90 -4.58
CA TYR A 68 -7.55 2.43 -3.26
C TYR A 68 -7.48 3.57 -2.26
N TRP A 69 -7.03 4.75 -2.65
CA TRP A 69 -7.04 5.89 -1.75
C TRP A 69 -8.46 6.25 -1.31
N ASN A 70 -9.41 6.25 -2.26
CA ASN A 70 -10.80 6.51 -1.90
C ASN A 70 -11.36 5.44 -0.99
N TYR A 71 -10.95 4.20 -1.21
CA TYR A 71 -11.39 3.11 -0.36
C TYR A 71 -10.94 3.34 1.09
N VAL A 72 -9.69 3.78 1.26
CA VAL A 72 -9.18 4.05 2.61
C VAL A 72 -10.02 5.11 3.32
N LEU A 73 -10.48 6.12 2.60
CA LEU A 73 -11.30 7.15 3.21
C LEU A 73 -12.62 6.61 3.73
N LYS A 74 -13.08 5.48 3.21
CA LYS A 74 -14.34 4.89 3.63
C LYS A 74 -14.20 3.91 4.78
N LEU A 75 -12.98 3.54 5.13
CA LEU A 75 -12.76 2.58 6.21
C LEU A 75 -12.92 3.27 7.55
N GLU A 76 -13.63 2.61 8.47
CA GLU A 76 -13.87 3.18 9.78
C GLU A 76 -12.60 3.39 10.60
N LYS A 77 -11.64 2.50 10.41
CA LYS A 77 -10.43 2.53 11.21
C LYS A 77 -9.40 3.56 10.75
N THR A 78 -9.68 4.25 9.66
CA THR A 78 -8.72 5.20 9.12
C THR A 78 -8.60 6.41 10.03
N GLU A 79 -7.38 6.67 10.49
CA GLU A 79 -7.14 7.81 11.36
C GLU A 79 -7.26 9.11 10.59
N GLU A 80 -7.60 10.15 11.31
CA GLU A 80 -7.85 11.45 10.71
C GLU A 80 -6.64 11.99 9.96
N LYS A 81 -5.46 11.78 10.52
CA LYS A 81 -4.22 12.23 9.87
C LYS A 81 -4.04 11.56 8.52
N LEU A 82 -4.31 10.26 8.46
CA LEU A 82 -4.18 9.53 7.20
C LEU A 82 -5.22 9.99 6.20
N LYS A 83 -6.44 10.30 6.65
CA LYS A 83 -7.46 10.81 5.76
C LYS A 83 -7.02 12.09 5.09
N LYS A 84 -6.42 13.00 5.85
CA LYS A 84 -5.96 14.27 5.30
C LYS A 84 -4.83 14.07 4.29
N ASP A 85 -3.92 13.15 4.59
CA ASP A 85 -2.85 12.83 3.64
C ASP A 85 -3.42 12.31 2.34
N ILE A 86 -4.41 11.42 2.43
CA ILE A 86 -5.00 10.83 1.25
C ILE A 86 -5.79 11.84 0.44
N GLU A 87 -6.47 12.77 1.11
CA GLU A 87 -7.17 13.82 0.39
C GLU A 87 -6.21 14.64 -0.47
N LYS A 88 -5.02 14.89 0.07
CA LYS A 88 -4.00 15.61 -0.70
C LYS A 88 -3.53 14.78 -1.88
N LYS A 89 -3.34 13.49 -1.69
CA LYS A 89 -2.92 12.61 -2.77
C LYS A 89 -3.96 12.56 -3.88
N LEU A 90 -5.24 12.58 -3.51
CA LEU A 90 -6.30 12.57 -4.51
C LEU A 90 -6.32 13.87 -5.32
N LEU A 91 -5.92 14.97 -4.72
CA LEU A 91 -5.89 16.25 -5.42
C LEU A 91 -4.64 16.43 -6.26
N PHE A 92 -3.50 16.05 -5.72
CA PHE A 92 -2.21 16.40 -6.33
C PHE A 92 -1.39 15.20 -6.79
N GLY A 93 -1.80 13.98 -6.46
CA GLY A 93 -0.99 12.81 -6.74
C GLY A 93 0.23 12.76 -5.84
N LEU A 94 1.16 11.89 -6.22
CA LEU A 94 2.43 11.77 -5.52
C LEU A 94 3.53 12.38 -6.38
N LYS A 95 4.48 13.01 -5.70
CA LYS A 95 5.66 13.52 -6.38
C LYS A 95 6.69 12.40 -6.48
N SER A 96 7.32 12.28 -7.63
CA SER A 96 8.34 11.26 -7.82
C SER A 96 9.69 11.71 -7.29
#